data_31383e0f92572e0d1fb77805e554cbf7
#
_entry.id   31383e0f92572e0d1fb77805e554cbf7
#
_cell.length_a   1.000
_cell.length_b   1.000
_cell.length_c   1.000
_cell.angle_alpha   90.00
_cell.angle_beta   90.00
_cell.angle_gamma   90.00
#
_symmetry.space_group_name_H-M   'P 1'
#
loop_
_entity.id
_entity.type
_entity.pdbx_description
1 polymer ?
#
loop_
_entity_poly.entity_id
_entity_poly.type
_entity_poly.pdbx_seq_one_letter_code
_entity_poly.pdbx_strand_id
1 'polypeptide(L)'
;MSRPSRLFVSEYVCGGGWPEEPLPQSLAREGRAMLLAFLIDSAQIPNCEVATSDDLRCGRFALSGVQAFPAQSPDDEARLFRQLARECDASYVIAPEIGNELARRCRIVNESGGRLLASALPDIELCSDKLLLADRLTNARIATIATRPFDHAATLPFGFPVVVKPRYGAGSESVSLCEDAAMLHH
;
A
#
# COMPACT_ATOMS: atom_id res chain seq x y z
N MET A 1 5.45 2.36 36.79
CA MET A 1 4.77 1.70 35.65
C MET A 1 5.31 2.33 34.40
N SER A 2 5.74 1.56 33.39
CA SER A 2 6.12 2.09 32.06
C SER A 2 4.89 2.68 31.41
N ARG A 3 5.06 3.74 30.60
CA ARG A 3 3.96 4.27 29.78
C ARG A 3 3.47 3.19 28.79
N PRO A 4 2.20 3.19 28.40
CA PRO A 4 1.71 2.30 27.35
C PRO A 4 2.47 2.56 26.05
N SER A 5 2.72 1.49 25.28
CA SER A 5 3.21 1.63 23.90
C SER A 5 2.11 2.22 23.02
N ARG A 6 2.48 3.02 22.02
CA ARG A 6 1.54 3.58 21.06
C ARG A 6 1.81 3.02 19.65
N LEU A 7 0.79 2.46 19.04
CA LEU A 7 0.85 1.92 17.68
C LEU A 7 -0.02 2.78 16.75
N PHE A 8 0.59 3.30 15.70
CA PHE A 8 -0.14 3.93 14.61
C PHE A 8 -0.42 2.90 13.50
N VAL A 9 -1.69 2.72 13.17
CA VAL A 9 -2.13 1.88 12.04
C VAL A 9 -2.75 2.78 11.00
N SER A 10 -2.17 2.84 9.81
CA SER A 10 -2.65 3.65 8.70
C SER A 10 -3.10 2.78 7.55
N GLU A 11 -4.27 3.10 6.98
CA GLU A 11 -4.69 2.62 5.67
C GLU A 11 -4.95 3.83 4.78
N TYR A 12 -4.42 3.79 3.55
CA TYR A 12 -4.35 4.95 2.67
C TYR A 12 -5.71 5.53 2.29
N VAL A 13 -6.64 4.70 1.85
CA VAL A 13 -7.94 5.15 1.33
C VAL A 13 -8.85 5.58 2.48
N CYS A 14 -9.05 4.71 3.46
CA CYS A 14 -9.93 4.96 4.59
C CYS A 14 -9.34 5.91 5.63
N GLY A 15 -8.03 6.13 5.59
CA GLY A 15 -7.35 7.14 6.42
C GLY A 15 -7.46 8.57 5.89
N GLY A 16 -7.95 8.76 4.66
CA GLY A 16 -8.15 10.09 4.06
C GLY A 16 -7.09 10.51 3.05
N GLY A 17 -6.20 9.60 2.64
CA GLY A 17 -5.13 9.90 1.69
C GLY A 17 -5.59 9.93 0.22
N TRP A 18 -6.78 9.42 -0.09
CA TRP A 18 -7.28 9.38 -1.46
C TRP A 18 -7.81 10.75 -1.90
N PRO A 19 -7.23 11.38 -2.94
CA PRO A 19 -7.53 12.76 -3.30
C PRO A 19 -8.80 12.93 -4.15
N GLU A 20 -9.26 11.89 -4.82
CA GLU A 20 -10.30 11.97 -5.85
C GLU A 20 -11.70 11.70 -5.30
N GLU A 21 -12.71 12.21 -5.98
CA GLU A 21 -14.12 11.95 -5.76
C GLU A 21 -14.76 11.34 -7.05
N PRO A 22 -15.61 10.34 -6.93
CA PRO A 22 -15.92 9.60 -5.69
C PRO A 22 -14.79 8.64 -5.28
N LEU A 23 -14.81 8.22 -4.01
CA LEU A 23 -13.91 7.15 -3.55
C LEU A 23 -14.15 5.86 -4.37
N PRO A 24 -13.08 5.16 -4.79
CA PRO A 24 -13.23 3.87 -5.47
C PRO A 24 -13.77 2.83 -4.47
N GLN A 25 -15.04 2.47 -4.63
CA GLN A 25 -15.78 1.67 -3.65
C GLN A 25 -15.14 0.32 -3.33
N SER A 26 -14.53 -0.34 -4.33
CA SER A 26 -13.84 -1.63 -4.12
C SER A 26 -12.62 -1.46 -3.22
N LEU A 27 -11.78 -0.46 -3.49
CA LEU A 27 -10.59 -0.17 -2.68
C LEU A 27 -10.98 0.31 -1.26
N ALA A 28 -11.98 1.16 -1.15
CA ALA A 28 -12.46 1.64 0.15
C ALA A 28 -13.01 0.48 1.00
N ARG A 29 -13.76 -0.46 0.40
CA ARG A 29 -14.29 -1.63 1.12
C ARG A 29 -13.17 -2.58 1.55
N GLU A 30 -12.21 -2.84 0.68
CA GLU A 30 -11.06 -3.70 0.97
C GLU A 30 -10.16 -3.06 2.03
N GLY A 31 -9.79 -1.80 1.85
CA GLY A 31 -8.98 -1.04 2.80
C GLY A 31 -9.63 -0.97 4.18
N ARG A 32 -10.96 -0.72 4.21
CA ARG A 32 -11.72 -0.73 5.46
C ARG A 32 -11.70 -2.09 6.16
N ALA A 33 -11.85 -3.18 5.41
CA ALA A 33 -11.82 -4.53 5.98
C ALA A 33 -10.45 -4.86 6.58
N MET A 34 -9.37 -4.54 5.86
CA MET A 34 -8.00 -4.73 6.33
C MET A 34 -7.70 -3.88 7.57
N LEU A 35 -8.02 -2.58 7.52
CA LEU A 35 -7.80 -1.66 8.63
C LEU A 35 -8.58 -2.12 9.87
N LEU A 36 -9.86 -2.44 9.72
CA LEU A 36 -10.72 -2.86 10.82
C LEU A 36 -10.19 -4.13 11.49
N ALA A 37 -9.82 -5.14 10.71
CA ALA A 37 -9.25 -6.38 11.24
C ALA A 37 -7.98 -6.10 12.06
N PHE A 38 -7.07 -5.30 11.51
CA PHE A 38 -5.81 -4.97 12.19
C PHE A 38 -6.04 -4.13 13.45
N LEU A 39 -6.99 -3.17 13.43
CA LEU A 39 -7.33 -2.37 14.61
C LEU A 39 -7.93 -3.23 15.72
N ILE A 40 -8.83 -4.17 15.40
CA ILE A 40 -9.43 -5.10 16.37
C ILE A 40 -8.36 -5.94 17.05
N ASP A 41 -7.44 -6.52 16.29
CA ASP A 41 -6.38 -7.36 16.84
C ASP A 41 -5.39 -6.53 17.65
N SER A 42 -5.00 -5.37 17.15
CA SER A 42 -4.06 -4.48 17.84
C SER A 42 -4.61 -3.93 19.16
N ALA A 43 -5.91 -3.65 19.22
CA ALA A 43 -6.57 -3.17 20.45
C ALA A 43 -6.58 -4.22 21.58
N GLN A 44 -6.29 -5.48 21.29
CA GLN A 44 -6.16 -6.54 22.27
C GLN A 44 -4.75 -6.64 22.87
N ILE A 45 -3.77 -5.93 22.33
CA ILE A 45 -2.39 -5.97 22.83
C ILE A 45 -2.34 -5.29 24.20
N PRO A 46 -1.92 -6.00 25.28
CA PRO A 46 -1.87 -5.42 26.60
C PRO A 46 -0.93 -4.21 26.66
N ASN A 47 -1.36 -3.16 27.33
CA ASN A 47 -0.59 -1.93 27.52
C ASN A 47 -0.16 -1.27 26.20
N CYS A 48 -1.04 -1.32 25.19
CA CYS A 48 -0.86 -0.68 23.89
C CYS A 48 -2.07 0.23 23.58
N GLU A 49 -1.78 1.48 23.24
CA GLU A 49 -2.75 2.43 22.69
C GLU A 49 -2.65 2.41 21.18
N VAL A 50 -3.78 2.27 20.48
CA VAL A 50 -3.82 2.23 19.03
C VAL A 50 -4.38 3.54 18.48
N ALA A 51 -3.68 4.14 17.53
CA ALA A 51 -4.08 5.35 16.83
C ALA A 51 -4.28 5.05 15.33
N THR A 52 -5.26 5.70 14.72
CA THR A 52 -5.49 5.66 13.27
C THR A 52 -6.02 6.99 12.78
N SER A 53 -5.86 7.30 11.48
CA SER A 53 -6.64 8.33 10.80
C SER A 53 -7.93 7.73 10.24
N ASP A 54 -9.01 8.52 10.16
CA ASP A 54 -10.24 8.08 9.51
C ASP A 54 -10.77 9.13 8.52
N ASP A 55 -11.23 8.64 7.36
CA ASP A 55 -11.97 9.41 6.38
C ASP A 55 -13.47 9.20 6.61
N LEU A 56 -14.20 10.29 6.82
CA LEU A 56 -15.65 10.22 7.06
C LEU A 56 -16.42 9.62 5.86
N ARG A 57 -15.85 9.67 4.66
CA ARG A 57 -16.42 9.04 3.46
C ARG A 57 -16.44 7.50 3.57
N CYS A 58 -15.49 6.93 4.32
CA CYS A 58 -15.43 5.49 4.64
C CYS A 58 -16.20 5.10 5.90
N GLY A 59 -16.77 6.08 6.64
CA GLY A 59 -17.40 5.90 7.94
C GLY A 59 -16.41 5.80 9.08
N ARG A 60 -16.84 6.21 10.27
CA ARG A 60 -16.00 6.27 11.47
C ARG A 60 -15.57 4.91 11.99
N PHE A 61 -14.38 4.89 12.59
CA PHE A 61 -13.89 3.77 13.39
C PHE A 61 -14.15 4.05 14.87
N ALA A 62 -15.24 3.46 15.41
CA ALA A 62 -15.61 3.58 16.81
C ALA A 62 -15.33 2.25 17.53
N LEU A 63 -14.04 2.01 17.85
CA LEU A 63 -13.58 0.80 18.52
C LEU A 63 -13.02 1.16 19.90
N SER A 64 -13.32 0.33 20.89
CA SER A 64 -12.72 0.45 22.22
C SER A 64 -11.21 0.21 22.12
N GLY A 65 -10.40 1.06 22.77
CA GLY A 65 -8.94 0.97 22.73
C GLY A 65 -8.29 1.56 21.47
N VAL A 66 -9.08 2.15 20.55
CA VAL A 66 -8.57 2.80 19.34
C VAL A 66 -8.93 4.28 19.36
N GLN A 67 -7.95 5.15 19.14
CA GLN A 67 -8.13 6.56 18.95
C GLN A 67 -8.11 6.89 17.44
N ALA A 68 -9.26 7.22 16.87
CA ALA A 68 -9.39 7.62 15.47
C ALA A 68 -9.37 9.14 15.34
N PHE A 69 -8.55 9.64 14.42
CA PHE A 69 -8.38 11.06 14.13
C PHE A 69 -8.98 11.37 12.75
N PRO A 70 -10.05 12.17 12.66
CA PRO A 70 -10.69 12.47 11.38
C PRO A 70 -9.78 13.32 10.50
N ALA A 71 -9.55 12.89 9.27
CA ALA A 71 -8.93 13.66 8.23
C ALA A 71 -10.01 14.35 7.37
N GLN A 72 -9.89 15.66 7.18
CA GLN A 72 -10.87 16.46 6.43
C GLN A 72 -10.49 16.66 4.96
N SER A 73 -9.24 16.40 4.63
CA SER A 73 -8.68 16.49 3.27
C SER A 73 -7.42 15.64 3.15
N PRO A 74 -6.94 15.35 1.93
CA PRO A 74 -5.67 14.66 1.72
C PRO A 74 -4.46 15.39 2.34
N ASP A 75 -4.46 16.71 2.32
CA ASP A 75 -3.39 17.50 2.95
C ASP A 75 -3.45 17.43 4.48
N ASP A 76 -4.64 17.38 5.04
CA ASP A 76 -4.86 17.18 6.47
C ASP A 76 -4.41 15.79 6.89
N GLU A 77 -4.79 14.77 6.13
CA GLU A 77 -4.31 13.41 6.34
C GLU A 77 -2.78 13.32 6.28
N ALA A 78 -2.16 13.93 5.27
CA ALA A 78 -0.70 13.91 5.13
C ALA A 78 0.03 14.55 6.31
N ARG A 79 -0.53 15.62 6.92
CA ARG A 79 -0.01 16.22 8.16
C ARG A 79 -0.19 15.28 9.35
N LEU A 80 -1.39 14.75 9.51
CA LEU A 80 -1.76 13.83 10.58
C LEU A 80 -0.93 12.55 10.53
N PHE A 81 -0.72 11.99 9.33
CA PHE A 81 0.12 10.82 9.13
C PHE A 81 1.55 11.04 9.64
N ARG A 82 2.19 12.16 9.24
CA ARG A 82 3.54 12.49 9.72
C ARG A 82 3.60 12.72 11.23
N GLN A 83 2.57 13.35 11.78
CA GLN A 83 2.46 13.57 13.21
C GLN A 83 2.37 12.25 13.97
N LEU A 84 1.44 11.37 13.60
CA LEU A 84 1.24 10.07 14.25
C LEU A 84 2.45 9.16 14.08
N ALA A 85 3.06 9.14 12.88
CA ALA A 85 4.29 8.38 12.64
C ALA A 85 5.44 8.78 13.57
N ARG A 86 5.52 10.05 13.96
CA ARG A 86 6.55 10.55 14.88
C ARG A 86 6.18 10.37 16.35
N GLU A 87 4.90 10.49 16.70
CA GLU A 87 4.44 10.45 18.10
C GLU A 87 4.22 9.03 18.62
N CYS A 88 3.97 8.05 17.75
CA CYS A 88 3.78 6.67 18.11
C CYS A 88 5.11 5.91 18.13
N ASP A 89 5.18 4.89 18.97
CA ASP A 89 6.39 4.07 19.12
C ASP A 89 6.63 3.17 17.90
N ALA A 90 5.56 2.84 17.17
CA ALA A 90 5.64 2.09 15.93
C ALA A 90 4.48 2.45 14.99
N SER A 91 4.67 2.21 13.69
CA SER A 91 3.68 2.43 12.66
C SER A 91 3.53 1.21 11.76
N TYR A 92 2.29 0.83 11.47
CA TYR A 92 1.94 -0.16 10.46
C TYR A 92 1.17 0.51 9.33
N VAL A 93 1.61 0.31 8.09
CA VAL A 93 1.08 1.01 6.91
C VAL A 93 0.45 0.03 5.95
N ILE A 94 -0.80 0.29 5.61
CA ILE A 94 -1.55 -0.39 4.55
C ILE A 94 -1.81 0.64 3.45
N ALA A 95 -1.38 0.35 2.25
CA ALA A 95 -1.61 1.20 1.08
C ALA A 95 -1.64 0.34 -0.19
N PRO A 96 -2.40 0.74 -1.21
CA PRO A 96 -2.39 0.06 -2.50
C PRO A 96 -1.05 0.28 -3.21
N GLU A 97 -0.66 -0.67 -4.05
CA GLU A 97 0.54 -0.58 -4.90
C GLU A 97 0.35 0.37 -6.12
N ILE A 98 -0.57 1.32 -6.00
CA ILE A 98 -0.83 2.34 -7.03
C ILE A 98 0.13 3.50 -6.82
N GLY A 99 0.85 3.89 -7.87
CA GLY A 99 1.76 5.03 -7.80
C GLY A 99 2.88 4.91 -6.77
N ASN A 100 3.24 3.69 -6.35
CA ASN A 100 4.26 3.43 -5.32
C ASN A 100 3.91 4.01 -3.94
N GLU A 101 2.61 4.10 -3.62
CA GLU A 101 2.11 4.78 -2.41
C GLU A 101 2.57 4.10 -1.13
N LEU A 102 2.59 2.76 -1.09
CA LEU A 102 3.09 2.03 0.08
C LEU A 102 4.54 2.40 0.41
N ALA A 103 5.44 2.34 -0.57
CA ALA A 103 6.84 2.69 -0.36
C ALA A 103 7.01 4.17 0.04
N ARG A 104 6.23 5.08 -0.57
CA ARG A 104 6.23 6.50 -0.21
C ARG A 104 5.85 6.72 1.26
N ARG A 105 4.82 6.07 1.75
CA ARG A 105 4.38 6.17 3.16
C ARG A 105 5.36 5.53 4.12
N CYS A 106 5.89 4.36 3.80
CA CYS A 106 6.92 3.71 4.60
C CYS A 106 8.18 4.58 4.72
N ARG A 107 8.56 5.27 3.63
CA ARG A 107 9.68 6.25 3.66
C ARG A 107 9.38 7.40 4.61
N ILE A 108 8.16 7.96 4.60
CA ILE A 108 7.76 9.04 5.52
C ILE A 108 7.86 8.59 6.98
N VAL A 109 7.47 7.35 7.32
CA VAL A 109 7.63 6.82 8.68
C VAL A 109 9.10 6.84 9.09
N ASN A 110 10.00 6.31 8.23
CA ASN A 110 11.43 6.27 8.51
C ASN A 110 12.04 7.69 8.65
N GLU A 111 11.69 8.61 7.75
CA GLU A 111 12.15 10.00 7.78
C GLU A 111 11.62 10.78 8.99
N SER A 112 10.46 10.41 9.52
CA SER A 112 9.89 10.97 10.75
C SER A 112 10.57 10.46 12.01
N GLY A 113 11.51 9.51 11.90
CA GLY A 113 12.15 8.84 13.03
C GLY A 113 11.27 7.78 13.69
N GLY A 114 10.15 7.42 13.06
CA GLY A 114 9.24 6.38 13.52
C GLY A 114 9.78 4.96 13.25
N ARG A 115 9.33 4.00 14.02
CA ARG A 115 9.62 2.57 13.80
C ARG A 115 8.56 1.98 12.86
N LEU A 116 8.97 1.57 11.66
CA LEU A 116 8.10 0.89 10.72
C LEU A 116 7.97 -0.60 11.08
N LEU A 117 6.74 -1.09 11.19
CA LEU A 117 6.42 -2.53 11.32
C LEU A 117 6.07 -3.09 9.94
N ALA A 118 7.08 -3.27 9.12
CA ALA A 118 6.98 -3.84 7.77
C ALA A 118 8.35 -4.38 7.35
N SER A 119 8.43 -4.91 6.13
CA SER A 119 9.71 -5.21 5.47
C SER A 119 10.57 -3.95 5.34
N ALA A 120 11.87 -4.11 5.15
CA ALA A 120 12.75 -2.97 4.91
C ALA A 120 12.33 -2.22 3.63
N LEU A 121 12.49 -0.90 3.64
CA LEU A 121 12.07 -0.06 2.51
C LEU A 121 12.63 -0.51 1.15
N PRO A 122 13.91 -0.92 1.02
CA PRO A 122 14.43 -1.44 -0.25
C PRO A 122 13.71 -2.70 -0.75
N ASP A 123 13.23 -3.55 0.17
CA ASP A 123 12.49 -4.77 -0.20
C ASP A 123 11.06 -4.42 -0.66
N ILE A 124 10.43 -3.44 -0.01
CA ILE A 124 9.12 -2.90 -0.43
C ILE A 124 9.23 -2.31 -1.84
N GLU A 125 10.24 -1.47 -2.09
CA GLU A 125 10.48 -0.85 -3.38
C GLU A 125 10.78 -1.88 -4.48
N LEU A 126 11.57 -2.91 -4.17
CA LEU A 126 11.86 -4.00 -5.08
C LEU A 126 10.58 -4.80 -5.43
N CYS A 127 9.79 -5.16 -4.43
CA CYS A 127 8.58 -5.95 -4.64
C CYS A 127 7.45 -5.19 -5.34
N SER A 128 7.41 -3.86 -5.20
CA SER A 128 6.44 -3.00 -5.89
C SER A 128 6.70 -2.92 -7.39
N ASP A 129 7.94 -3.12 -7.84
CA ASP A 129 8.36 -3.04 -9.24
C ASP A 129 8.48 -4.43 -9.85
N LYS A 130 7.47 -4.80 -10.66
CA LYS A 130 7.40 -6.14 -11.27
C LYS A 130 8.58 -6.46 -12.19
N LEU A 131 9.19 -5.44 -12.82
CA LEU A 131 10.34 -5.62 -13.68
C LEU A 131 11.61 -5.86 -12.87
N LEU A 132 11.89 -5.00 -11.88
CA LEU A 132 13.04 -5.17 -11.00
C LEU A 132 12.98 -6.48 -10.21
N LEU A 133 11.79 -6.86 -9.73
CA LEU A 133 11.59 -8.13 -9.05
C LEU A 133 11.90 -9.32 -9.96
N ALA A 134 11.39 -9.32 -11.20
CA ALA A 134 11.68 -10.38 -12.17
C ALA A 134 13.17 -10.48 -12.49
N ASP A 135 13.86 -9.37 -12.66
CA ASP A 135 15.30 -9.32 -12.87
C ASP A 135 16.06 -9.85 -11.64
N ARG A 136 15.65 -9.45 -10.43
CA ARG A 136 16.23 -9.94 -9.18
C ARG A 136 16.10 -11.45 -9.02
N LEU A 137 14.90 -11.99 -9.28
CA LEU A 137 14.63 -13.43 -9.22
C LEU A 137 15.46 -14.19 -10.26
N THR A 138 15.50 -13.71 -11.49
CA THR A 138 16.31 -14.28 -12.57
C THR A 138 17.80 -14.34 -12.20
N ASN A 139 18.35 -13.24 -11.68
CA ASN A 139 19.74 -13.16 -11.24
C ASN A 139 20.04 -14.10 -10.05
N ALA A 140 19.05 -14.32 -9.20
CA ALA A 140 19.14 -15.27 -8.09
C ALA A 140 18.91 -16.72 -8.52
N ARG A 141 18.67 -17.00 -9.82
CA ARG A 141 18.32 -18.31 -10.38
C ARG A 141 17.06 -18.91 -9.80
N ILE A 142 16.12 -18.08 -9.39
CA ILE A 142 14.79 -18.47 -8.95
C ILE A 142 13.89 -18.48 -10.19
N ALA A 143 13.16 -19.60 -10.38
CA ALA A 143 12.24 -19.73 -11.50
C ALA A 143 11.18 -18.60 -11.46
N THR A 144 11.10 -17.86 -12.53
CA THR A 144 10.16 -16.75 -12.67
C THR A 144 9.70 -16.64 -14.13
N ILE A 145 8.58 -15.93 -14.34
CA ILE A 145 8.05 -15.66 -15.67
C ILE A 145 8.94 -14.62 -16.36
N ALA A 146 9.33 -14.87 -17.62
CA ALA A 146 10.07 -13.92 -18.42
C ALA A 146 9.29 -12.59 -18.54
N THR A 147 9.91 -11.51 -18.07
CA THR A 147 9.27 -10.20 -17.99
C THR A 147 10.17 -9.18 -18.69
N ARG A 148 9.57 -8.33 -19.51
CA ARG A 148 10.27 -7.24 -20.22
C ARG A 148 9.40 -5.99 -20.24
N PRO A 149 10.00 -4.81 -20.33
CA PRO A 149 9.23 -3.60 -20.66
C PRO A 149 8.54 -3.80 -22.03
N PHE A 150 7.31 -3.34 -22.13
CA PHE A 150 6.61 -3.32 -23.41
C PHE A 150 6.92 -2.01 -24.12
N ASP A 151 7.37 -2.14 -25.38
CA ASP A 151 7.55 -1.04 -26.32
C ASP A 151 6.80 -1.41 -27.61
N HIS A 152 5.86 -0.58 -28.00
CA HIS A 152 5.05 -0.80 -29.22
C HIS A 152 5.89 -0.94 -30.51
N ALA A 153 7.11 -0.41 -30.51
CA ALA A 153 8.02 -0.49 -31.66
C ALA A 153 8.92 -1.74 -31.64
N ALA A 154 8.97 -2.46 -30.51
CA ALA A 154 9.90 -3.56 -30.33
C ALA A 154 9.26 -4.92 -30.64
N THR A 155 10.01 -5.82 -31.26
CA THR A 155 9.63 -7.23 -31.39
C THR A 155 9.70 -7.91 -30.01
N LEU A 156 8.64 -8.62 -29.65
CA LEU A 156 8.63 -9.39 -28.41
C LEU A 156 9.70 -10.50 -28.44
N PRO A 157 10.49 -10.68 -27.36
CA PRO A 157 11.50 -11.70 -27.29
C PRO A 157 10.96 -13.11 -26.96
N PHE A 158 9.64 -13.25 -26.86
CA PHE A 158 8.93 -14.49 -26.55
C PHE A 158 7.62 -14.58 -27.36
N GLY A 159 7.12 -15.80 -27.52
CA GLY A 159 5.89 -16.06 -28.29
C GLY A 159 4.63 -15.76 -27.50
N PHE A 160 3.50 -15.78 -28.18
CA PHE A 160 2.17 -15.68 -27.60
C PHE A 160 1.72 -17.02 -26.98
N PRO A 161 0.82 -17.00 -25.97
CA PRO A 161 0.19 -15.80 -25.39
C PRO A 161 1.10 -15.02 -24.46
N VAL A 162 0.85 -13.70 -24.33
CA VAL A 162 1.55 -12.83 -23.38
C VAL A 162 0.56 -12.08 -22.50
N VAL A 163 1.02 -11.70 -21.31
CA VAL A 163 0.23 -10.87 -20.40
C VAL A 163 0.86 -9.47 -20.32
N VAL A 164 0.11 -8.46 -20.68
CA VAL A 164 0.46 -7.05 -20.48
C VAL A 164 -0.12 -6.58 -19.15
N LYS A 165 0.69 -5.93 -18.34
CA LYS A 165 0.28 -5.44 -17.03
C LYS A 165 1.06 -4.17 -16.65
N PRO A 166 0.49 -3.29 -15.82
CA PRO A 166 1.24 -2.16 -15.28
C PRO A 166 2.48 -2.63 -14.51
N ARG A 167 3.58 -1.90 -14.64
CA ARG A 167 4.82 -2.16 -13.91
C ARG A 167 4.59 -2.08 -12.39
N TYR A 168 3.83 -1.08 -11.95
CA TYR A 168 3.37 -0.90 -10.58
C TYR A 168 1.87 -1.15 -10.51
N GLY A 169 1.35 -1.59 -9.37
CA GLY A 169 -0.07 -1.83 -9.17
C GLY A 169 -0.40 -3.25 -8.73
N ALA A 170 -1.59 -3.41 -8.16
CA ALA A 170 -2.15 -4.65 -7.66
C ALA A 170 -3.62 -4.80 -8.09
N GLY A 171 -4.29 -5.88 -7.65
CA GLY A 171 -5.72 -6.06 -7.90
C GLY A 171 -6.09 -6.43 -9.34
N SER A 172 -5.11 -6.81 -10.17
CA SER A 172 -5.32 -7.17 -11.60
C SER A 172 -5.89 -6.02 -12.46
N GLU A 173 -5.81 -4.79 -12.00
CA GLU A 173 -6.20 -3.63 -12.80
C GLU A 173 -5.30 -3.48 -14.03
N SER A 174 -5.92 -3.18 -15.17
CA SER A 174 -5.22 -3.00 -16.46
C SER A 174 -4.33 -4.18 -16.85
N VAL A 175 -4.73 -5.41 -16.49
CA VAL A 175 -4.06 -6.64 -16.91
C VAL A 175 -4.80 -7.21 -18.11
N SER A 176 -4.08 -7.43 -19.22
CA SER A 176 -4.63 -7.98 -20.46
C SER A 176 -3.87 -9.22 -20.90
N LEU A 177 -4.60 -10.26 -21.25
CA LEU A 177 -4.06 -11.43 -21.95
C LEU A 177 -4.15 -11.17 -23.45
N CYS A 178 -3.01 -11.22 -24.12
CA CYS A 178 -2.92 -11.09 -25.58
C CYS A 178 -2.54 -12.42 -26.18
N GLU A 179 -3.41 -13.00 -26.99
CA GLU A 179 -3.19 -14.29 -27.65
C GLU A 179 -2.39 -14.17 -28.95
N ASP A 180 -2.35 -12.97 -29.51
CA ASP A 180 -1.63 -12.64 -30.74
C ASP A 180 -1.15 -11.17 -30.78
N ALA A 181 -0.44 -10.83 -31.86
CA ALA A 181 0.11 -9.49 -32.05
C ALA A 181 -0.98 -8.42 -32.30
N ALA A 182 -2.13 -8.79 -32.84
CA ALA A 182 -3.20 -7.82 -33.08
C ALA A 182 -3.81 -7.35 -31.75
N MET A 183 -4.01 -8.26 -30.80
CA MET A 183 -4.50 -7.92 -29.46
C MET A 183 -3.51 -7.08 -28.65
N LEU A 184 -2.21 -7.20 -28.93
CA LEU A 184 -1.17 -6.47 -28.22
C LEU A 184 -1.15 -4.97 -28.57
N HIS A 185 -1.64 -4.58 -29.75
CA HIS A 185 -1.60 -3.21 -30.27
C HIS A 185 -2.92 -2.46 -30.14
N HIS A 186 -3.92 -3.06 -29.52
CA HIS A 186 -5.21 -2.47 -29.19
C HIS A 186 -5.28 -2.05 -27.73
#